data_ddef964e431d5f8a4d904c49750f430f
#
_entry.id   ddef964e431d5f8a4d904c49750f430f
#
_cell.length_a   1.000
_cell.length_b   1.000
_cell.length_c   1.000
_cell.angle_alpha   90.00
_cell.angle_beta   90.00
_cell.angle_gamma   90.00
#
_symmetry.space_group_name_H-M   'P 1'
#
loop_
_entity.id
_entity.type
_entity.pdbx_description
1 polymer ?
#
loop_
_entity_poly.entity_id
_entity_poly.type
_entity_poly.pdbx_seq_one_letter_code
_entity_poly.pdbx_strand_id
1 'polypeptide(L)'
;MSGYQDRQDISDLLIRYATGIDRRDWALFRTVFTQDCHCDYGEIGVWDGVDAVTEFMDVAHAGAGHLLHRITNQVIDVDGDRATARSYVDVWVMAADNASGVNASGFYDDEIVRTDDGWRIARRTFTSVRISFGGQG
;
A
#
# COMPACT_ATOMS: atom_id res chain seq x y z
N MET A 1 -14.40 -15.23 -17.47
CA MET A 1 -13.29 -16.01 -17.02
C MET A 1 -12.79 -15.46 -15.70
N SER A 2 -12.82 -16.29 -14.71
CA SER A 2 -12.50 -15.91 -13.35
C SER A 2 -11.10 -15.31 -13.21
N GLY A 3 -10.09 -15.85 -13.91
CA GLY A 3 -8.74 -15.34 -13.81
C GLY A 3 -8.60 -13.88 -14.24
N TYR A 4 -9.30 -13.47 -15.25
CA TYR A 4 -9.27 -12.09 -15.72
C TYR A 4 -9.94 -11.15 -14.70
N GLN A 5 -11.11 -11.54 -14.22
CA GLN A 5 -11.84 -10.75 -13.23
C GLN A 5 -11.06 -10.69 -11.91
N ASP A 6 -10.47 -11.80 -11.50
CA ASP A 6 -9.66 -11.85 -10.28
C ASP A 6 -8.46 -10.90 -10.37
N ARG A 7 -7.77 -10.88 -11.52
CA ARG A 7 -6.65 -9.94 -11.70
C ARG A 7 -7.11 -8.49 -11.67
N GLN A 8 -8.28 -8.19 -12.24
CA GLN A 8 -8.83 -6.84 -12.18
C GLN A 8 -9.18 -6.45 -10.74
N ASP A 9 -9.80 -7.36 -10.00
CA ASP A 9 -10.17 -7.12 -8.60
C ASP A 9 -8.93 -6.91 -7.72
N ILE A 10 -7.86 -7.66 -7.98
CA ILE A 10 -6.60 -7.49 -7.25
C ILE A 10 -5.92 -6.19 -7.64
N SER A 11 -5.94 -5.81 -8.92
CA SER A 11 -5.42 -4.51 -9.34
C SER A 11 -6.15 -3.37 -8.61
N ASP A 12 -7.47 -3.46 -8.53
CA ASP A 12 -8.28 -2.49 -7.79
C ASP A 12 -7.93 -2.47 -6.30
N LEU A 13 -7.64 -3.63 -5.71
CA LEU A 13 -7.20 -3.74 -4.32
C LEU A 13 -5.90 -2.99 -4.08
N LEU A 14 -4.92 -3.16 -4.96
CA LEU A 14 -3.62 -2.49 -4.84
C LEU A 14 -3.76 -0.96 -4.95
N ILE A 15 -4.64 -0.50 -5.83
CA ILE A 15 -4.92 0.93 -6.00
C ILE A 15 -5.70 1.47 -4.80
N ARG A 16 -6.60 0.67 -4.22
CA ARG A 16 -7.36 1.08 -3.02
C ARG A 16 -6.45 1.39 -1.84
N TYR A 17 -5.34 0.68 -1.71
CA TYR A 17 -4.33 0.99 -0.71
C TYR A 17 -3.84 2.44 -0.86
N ALA A 18 -3.44 2.80 -2.07
CA ALA A 18 -2.97 4.16 -2.37
C ALA A 18 -4.05 5.20 -2.09
N THR A 19 -5.28 4.94 -2.55
CA THR A 19 -6.40 5.85 -2.34
C THR A 19 -6.71 6.05 -0.87
N GLY A 20 -6.67 4.96 -0.09
CA GLY A 20 -6.94 5.03 1.34
C GLY A 20 -5.95 5.93 2.07
N ILE A 21 -4.66 5.79 1.79
CA ILE A 21 -3.65 6.64 2.41
C ILE A 21 -3.76 8.08 1.91
N ASP A 22 -3.82 8.28 0.60
CA ASP A 22 -3.79 9.62 0.01
C ASP A 22 -4.96 10.47 0.47
N ARG A 23 -6.10 9.86 0.71
CA ARG A 23 -7.29 10.54 1.23
C ARG A 23 -7.39 10.50 2.74
N ARG A 24 -6.48 9.83 3.40
CA ARG A 24 -6.55 9.57 4.85
C ARG A 24 -7.89 8.95 5.23
N ASP A 25 -8.40 8.09 4.36
CA ASP A 25 -9.62 7.32 4.58
C ASP A 25 -9.23 5.96 5.17
N TRP A 26 -9.11 5.94 6.48
CA TRP A 26 -8.58 4.76 7.17
C TRP A 26 -9.58 3.61 7.21
N ALA A 27 -10.86 3.90 7.12
CA ALA A 27 -11.87 2.85 6.95
C ALA A 27 -11.68 2.13 5.61
N LEU A 28 -11.45 2.88 4.52
CA LEU A 28 -11.14 2.33 3.21
C LEU A 28 -9.82 1.56 3.22
N PHE A 29 -8.77 2.14 3.82
CA PHE A 29 -7.45 1.52 3.92
C PHE A 29 -7.55 0.14 4.58
N ARG A 30 -8.31 0.01 5.67
CA ARG A 30 -8.47 -1.25 6.40
C ARG A 30 -9.07 -2.36 5.53
N THR A 31 -9.87 -2.04 4.53
CA THR A 31 -10.48 -3.03 3.65
C THR A 31 -9.49 -3.69 2.70
N VAL A 32 -8.25 -3.24 2.68
CA VAL A 32 -7.21 -3.79 1.81
C VAL A 32 -6.60 -5.06 2.40
N PHE A 33 -6.59 -5.19 3.73
CA PHE A 33 -5.82 -6.20 4.44
C PHE A 33 -6.71 -7.22 5.14
N THR A 34 -6.15 -8.43 5.35
CA THR A 34 -6.76 -9.36 6.28
C THR A 34 -6.60 -8.84 7.70
N GLN A 35 -7.44 -9.32 8.62
CA GLN A 35 -7.39 -8.91 10.02
C GLN A 35 -6.01 -9.19 10.64
N ASP A 36 -5.41 -10.32 10.28
CA ASP A 36 -4.14 -10.81 10.81
C ASP A 36 -2.95 -10.58 9.86
N CYS A 37 -3.03 -9.58 9.01
CA CYS A 37 -1.98 -9.31 8.02
C CYS A 37 -0.61 -9.08 8.66
N HIS A 38 0.43 -9.33 7.86
CA HIS A 38 1.81 -9.02 8.26
C HIS A 38 2.42 -8.08 7.22
N CYS A 39 2.87 -6.92 7.66
CA CYS A 39 3.48 -5.92 6.79
C CYS A 39 4.90 -5.64 7.25
N ASP A 40 5.86 -5.93 6.37
CA ASP A 40 7.28 -5.67 6.61
C ASP A 40 7.76 -4.58 5.65
N TYR A 41 7.98 -3.39 6.20
CA TYR A 41 8.47 -2.23 5.45
C TYR A 41 9.93 -1.93 5.75
N GLY A 42 10.69 -2.95 6.15
CA GLY A 42 12.12 -2.83 6.43
C GLY A 42 12.39 -1.87 7.60
N GLU A 43 13.27 -0.90 7.38
CA GLU A 43 13.65 0.05 8.43
C GLU A 43 12.51 0.97 8.86
N ILE A 44 11.47 1.13 8.03
CA ILE A 44 10.30 1.94 8.38
C ILE A 44 9.54 1.27 9.51
N GLY A 45 9.38 -0.04 9.47
CA GLY A 45 8.73 -0.79 10.52
C GLY A 45 8.14 -2.10 10.04
N VAL A 46 7.70 -2.90 11.01
CA VAL A 46 7.03 -4.18 10.80
C VAL A 46 5.78 -4.20 11.67
N TRP A 47 4.65 -4.57 11.10
CA TRP A 47 3.37 -4.57 11.83
C TRP A 47 2.64 -5.89 11.61
N ASP A 48 2.07 -6.41 12.69
CA ASP A 48 1.17 -7.56 12.67
C ASP A 48 -0.24 -7.10 13.00
N GLY A 49 -1.15 -7.42 12.09
CA GLY A 49 -2.56 -7.07 12.21
C GLY A 49 -2.91 -5.73 11.57
N VAL A 50 -4.14 -5.64 11.09
CA VAL A 50 -4.63 -4.46 10.37
C VAL A 50 -4.74 -3.24 11.29
N ASP A 51 -4.99 -3.45 12.57
CA ASP A 51 -5.06 -2.34 13.54
C ASP A 51 -3.70 -1.65 13.67
N ALA A 52 -2.64 -2.43 13.81
CA ALA A 52 -1.28 -1.89 14.01
C ALA A 52 -0.80 -1.11 12.79
N VAL A 53 -0.97 -1.65 11.59
CA VAL A 53 -0.51 -0.96 10.37
C VAL A 53 -1.34 0.29 10.10
N THR A 54 -2.64 0.24 10.37
CA THR A 54 -3.54 1.39 10.17
C THR A 54 -3.18 2.51 11.13
N GLU A 55 -2.97 2.20 12.41
CA GLU A 55 -2.58 3.20 13.42
C GLU A 55 -1.26 3.86 13.05
N PHE A 56 -0.27 3.08 12.63
CA PHE A 56 1.00 3.64 12.20
C PHE A 56 0.82 4.61 11.04
N MET A 57 0.09 4.20 10.02
CA MET A 57 -0.10 5.05 8.83
C MET A 57 -0.86 6.33 9.15
N ASP A 58 -1.87 6.25 10.00
CA ASP A 58 -2.63 7.42 10.45
C ASP A 58 -1.71 8.42 11.14
N VAL A 59 -0.95 7.98 12.13
CA VAL A 59 -0.04 8.84 12.88
C VAL A 59 1.07 9.41 11.98
N ALA A 60 1.65 8.57 11.12
CA ALA A 60 2.76 8.96 10.26
C ALA A 60 2.37 10.02 9.23
N HIS A 61 1.11 10.07 8.82
CA HIS A 61 0.64 10.98 7.77
C HIS A 61 -0.19 12.15 8.31
N ALA A 62 -0.51 12.15 9.60
CA ALA A 62 -1.45 13.13 10.18
C ALA A 62 -0.98 14.58 10.00
N GLY A 63 0.31 14.83 10.13
CA GLY A 63 0.87 16.18 10.00
C GLY A 63 1.34 16.55 8.60
N ALA A 64 1.15 15.68 7.62
CA ALA A 64 1.61 15.92 6.26
C ALA A 64 0.65 16.83 5.48
N GLY A 65 1.16 17.42 4.39
CA GLY A 65 0.35 18.09 3.39
C GLY A 65 -0.19 17.10 2.37
N HIS A 66 0.06 17.33 1.09
CA HIS A 66 -0.40 16.44 0.04
C HIS A 66 0.31 15.09 0.10
N LEU A 67 -0.44 14.05 -0.18
CA LEU A 67 0.07 12.68 -0.29
C LEU A 67 -0.26 12.18 -1.69
N LEU A 68 0.69 11.46 -2.29
CA LEU A 68 0.47 10.88 -3.60
C LEU A 68 1.21 9.55 -3.69
N HIS A 69 0.46 8.48 -3.93
CA HIS A 69 1.01 7.15 -4.21
C HIS A 69 0.65 6.78 -5.64
N ARG A 70 1.65 6.39 -6.44
CA ARG A 70 1.43 5.83 -7.77
C ARG A 70 1.81 4.36 -7.72
N ILE A 71 0.85 3.52 -8.10
CA ILE A 71 1.04 2.07 -8.15
C ILE A 71 1.09 1.68 -9.64
N THR A 72 2.22 1.12 -10.05
CA THR A 72 2.46 0.81 -11.45
C THR A 72 3.08 -0.58 -11.60
N ASN A 73 3.27 -1.01 -12.82
CA ASN A 73 4.03 -2.23 -13.16
C ASN A 73 3.56 -3.44 -12.37
N GLN A 74 2.26 -3.63 -12.36
CA GLN A 74 1.63 -4.72 -11.60
C GLN A 74 1.82 -6.04 -12.32
N VAL A 75 2.36 -7.03 -11.61
CA VAL A 75 2.42 -8.42 -12.07
C VAL A 75 1.62 -9.24 -11.06
N ILE A 76 0.53 -9.82 -11.51
CA ILE A 76 -0.43 -10.51 -10.64
C ILE A 76 -0.58 -11.93 -11.11
N ASP A 77 -0.31 -12.89 -10.24
CA ASP A 77 -0.44 -14.32 -10.50
C ASP A 77 -1.51 -14.90 -9.57
N VAL A 78 -2.58 -15.45 -10.16
CA VAL A 78 -3.70 -16.01 -9.42
C VAL A 78 -3.65 -17.53 -9.48
N ASP A 79 -3.80 -18.17 -8.32
CA ASP A 79 -3.87 -19.61 -8.17
C ASP A 79 -5.02 -19.97 -7.21
N GLY A 80 -6.21 -20.17 -7.76
CA GLY A 80 -7.41 -20.46 -6.96
C GLY A 80 -7.77 -19.32 -6.04
N ASP A 81 -7.76 -19.57 -4.75
CA ASP A 81 -8.11 -18.59 -3.72
C ASP A 81 -6.89 -17.83 -3.17
N ARG A 82 -5.74 -17.99 -3.80
CA ARG A 82 -4.50 -17.30 -3.46
C ARG A 82 -3.95 -16.59 -4.66
N ALA A 83 -3.20 -15.53 -4.40
CA ALA A 83 -2.50 -14.79 -5.45
C ALA A 83 -1.24 -14.18 -4.90
N THR A 84 -0.30 -13.87 -5.79
CA THR A 84 0.85 -13.04 -5.50
C THR A 84 0.82 -11.85 -6.43
N ALA A 85 1.36 -10.74 -5.95
CA ALA A 85 1.48 -9.56 -6.79
C ALA A 85 2.78 -8.83 -6.47
N ARG A 86 3.41 -8.31 -7.52
CA ARG A 86 4.47 -7.32 -7.38
C ARG A 86 3.98 -6.04 -8.05
N SER A 87 4.16 -4.91 -7.39
CA SER A 87 3.86 -3.61 -7.97
C SER A 87 4.95 -2.61 -7.62
N TYR A 88 5.19 -1.66 -8.51
CA TYR A 88 6.07 -0.54 -8.22
C TYR A 88 5.27 0.55 -7.54
N VAL A 89 5.93 1.29 -6.66
CA VAL A 89 5.31 2.42 -5.99
C VAL A 89 6.24 3.63 -6.05
N ASP A 90 5.65 4.78 -6.33
CA ASP A 90 6.29 6.07 -6.25
C ASP A 90 5.44 6.94 -5.34
N VAL A 91 6.06 7.46 -4.27
CA VAL A 91 5.34 8.13 -3.19
C VAL A 91 5.90 9.53 -2.99
N TRP A 92 5.00 10.50 -2.89
CA TRP A 92 5.32 11.82 -2.36
C TRP A 92 4.56 12.04 -1.07
N VAL A 93 5.28 12.36 0.00
CA VAL A 93 4.70 12.81 1.27
C VAL A 93 5.20 14.23 1.49
N MET A 94 4.32 15.20 1.29
CA MET A 94 4.68 16.59 1.41
C MET A 94 4.59 17.05 2.87
N ALA A 95 5.44 17.99 3.23
CA ALA A 95 5.31 18.70 4.50
C ALA A 95 3.99 19.48 4.54
N ALA A 96 3.58 19.91 5.71
CA ALA A 96 2.28 20.57 5.92
C ALA A 96 2.08 21.81 5.03
N ASP A 97 3.17 22.52 4.68
CA ASP A 97 3.11 23.70 3.81
C ASP A 97 3.16 23.37 2.32
N ASN A 98 3.33 22.09 1.95
CA ASN A 98 3.49 21.60 0.59
C ASN A 98 4.69 22.19 -0.18
N ALA A 99 5.65 22.76 0.52
CA ALA A 99 6.84 23.37 -0.10
C ALA A 99 8.01 22.40 -0.20
N SER A 100 8.07 21.41 0.67
CA SER A 100 9.09 20.37 0.67
C SER A 100 8.44 19.03 0.94
N GLY A 101 9.19 17.96 0.75
CA GLY A 101 8.64 16.64 1.00
C GLY A 101 9.64 15.53 0.83
N VAL A 102 9.15 14.32 1.01
CA VAL A 102 9.90 13.09 0.83
C VAL A 102 9.35 12.37 -0.40
N ASN A 103 10.25 11.96 -1.29
CA ASN A 103 9.93 11.07 -2.39
C ASN A 103 10.56 9.72 -2.13
N ALA A 104 9.78 8.67 -2.17
CA ALA A 104 10.25 7.31 -2.00
C ALA A 104 9.80 6.47 -3.19
N SER A 105 10.71 5.68 -3.73
CA SER A 105 10.41 4.76 -4.82
C SER A 105 10.84 3.37 -4.43
N GLY A 106 10.04 2.38 -4.76
CA GLY A 106 10.33 1.00 -4.43
C GLY A 106 9.29 0.07 -5.01
N PHE A 107 9.16 -1.07 -4.38
CA PHE A 107 8.16 -2.04 -4.83
C PHE A 107 7.61 -2.85 -3.66
N TYR A 108 6.37 -3.29 -3.86
CA TYR A 108 5.69 -4.20 -2.95
C TYR A 108 5.71 -5.61 -3.51
N ASP A 109 5.90 -6.58 -2.64
CA ASP A 109 5.63 -7.99 -2.90
C ASP A 109 4.52 -8.43 -1.94
N ASP A 110 3.41 -8.90 -2.50
CA ASP A 110 2.20 -9.20 -1.75
C ASP A 110 1.80 -10.65 -1.90
N GLU A 111 1.37 -11.25 -0.78
CA GLU A 111 0.59 -12.48 -0.76
C GLU A 111 -0.86 -12.09 -0.47
N ILE A 112 -1.76 -12.53 -1.32
CA ILE A 112 -3.14 -12.10 -1.35
C ILE A 112 -4.04 -13.33 -1.25
N VAL A 113 -5.11 -13.23 -0.49
CA VAL A 113 -6.05 -14.33 -0.28
C VAL A 113 -7.47 -13.88 -0.57
N ARG A 114 -8.28 -14.81 -1.09
CA ARG A 114 -9.71 -14.59 -1.27
C ARG A 114 -10.41 -14.80 0.07
N THR A 115 -11.20 -13.84 0.48
CA THR A 115 -12.03 -13.91 1.68
C THR A 115 -13.50 -13.79 1.28
N ASP A 116 -14.40 -13.93 2.23
CA ASP A 116 -15.84 -13.74 1.99
C ASP A 116 -16.15 -12.31 1.51
N ASP A 117 -15.28 -11.36 1.85
CA ASP A 117 -15.43 -9.95 1.46
C ASP A 117 -14.60 -9.57 0.22
N GLY A 118 -14.04 -10.56 -0.47
CA GLY A 118 -13.19 -10.38 -1.65
C GLY A 118 -11.72 -10.59 -1.35
N TRP A 119 -10.89 -10.18 -2.30
CA TRP A 119 -9.43 -10.32 -2.16
C TRP A 119 -8.88 -9.35 -1.12
N ARG A 120 -7.91 -9.83 -0.30
CA ARG A 120 -7.25 -9.04 0.74
C ARG A 120 -5.77 -9.39 0.79
N ILE A 121 -4.93 -8.42 1.12
CA ILE A 121 -3.50 -8.63 1.33
C ILE A 121 -3.30 -9.29 2.70
N ALA A 122 -2.69 -10.47 2.72
CA ALA A 122 -2.34 -11.17 3.96
C ALA A 122 -0.91 -10.88 4.40
N ARG A 123 0.01 -10.70 3.46
CA ARG A 123 1.41 -10.34 3.73
C ARG A 123 1.86 -9.33 2.69
N ARG A 124 2.56 -8.32 3.16
CA ARG A 124 3.17 -7.32 2.28
C ARG A 124 4.62 -7.09 2.71
N THR A 125 5.51 -7.07 1.74
CA THR A 125 6.89 -6.63 1.93
C THR A 125 7.14 -5.43 1.05
N PHE A 126 7.60 -4.33 1.64
CA PHE A 126 8.02 -3.15 0.90
C PHE A 126 9.54 -3.12 0.82
N THR A 127 10.08 -2.97 -0.38
CA THR A 127 11.51 -2.77 -0.62
C THR A 127 11.72 -1.36 -1.13
N SER A 128 12.48 -0.58 -0.40
CA SER A 128 12.85 0.77 -0.80
C SER A 128 14.02 0.73 -1.78
N VAL A 129 13.86 1.36 -2.93
CA VAL A 129 14.93 1.51 -3.90
C VAL A 129 15.64 2.85 -3.69
N ARG A 130 14.87 3.89 -3.43
CA ARG A 130 15.43 5.22 -3.19
C ARG A 130 14.47 6.05 -2.36
N ILE A 131 15.03 6.78 -1.41
CA ILE A 131 14.31 7.80 -0.65
C ILE A 131 15.11 9.09 -0.80
N SER A 132 14.44 10.16 -1.20
CA SER A 132 15.06 11.47 -1.32
C SER A 132 14.20 12.53 -0.67
N PHE A 133 14.88 13.54 -0.13
CA PHE A 133 14.24 14.67 0.52
C PHE A 133 14.38 15.85 -0.43
N GLY A 134 13.25 16.46 -0.79
CA GLY A 134 13.23 17.59 -1.72
C GLY A 134 12.49 18.76 -1.15
N GLY A 135 12.89 19.95 -1.54
CA GLY A 135 12.25 21.18 -1.12
C GLY A 135 12.53 22.30 -2.07
N GLN A 136 11.93 23.45 -1.78
CA GLN A 136 12.22 24.69 -2.46
C GLN A 136 13.58 25.15 -1.99
N GLY A 137 14.53 24.95 -2.85
CA GLY A 137 15.92 25.29 -2.57
C GLY A 137 16.18 26.76 -2.74
#